data_c5e87354b0123374a4ba93a8717b51ab
#
_entry.id   c5e87354b0123374a4ba93a8717b51ab
#
_cell.length_a   1.000
_cell.length_b   1.000
_cell.length_c   1.000
_cell.angle_alpha   90.00
_cell.angle_beta   90.00
_cell.angle_gamma   90.00
#
_symmetry.space_group_name_H-M   'P 1'
#
loop_
_entity.id
_entity.type
_entity.pdbx_description
1 polymer ?
#
loop_
_entity_poly.entity_id
_entity_poly.type
_entity_poly.pdbx_seq_one_letter_code
_entity_poly.pdbx_strand_id
1 'polypeptide(L)'
;MTTSDYIDSKTKEPSGYSFEGIRGLDPDVAEHYGIVTHLDEHGKPYRYAFKYPHTVKYRDYNDKTKQWIKDTGVGMSEFFGPKLNPGSSNRVYIVEGEFDAASLYQSMGRTWPVLSLPSASIGDAFVKKHYEFLNSFKEIVYAGELDKAGKKAADRLYKAIPSKFFYIPLTKWKDANEAIQKGDQDELKWTALKPQRWTPDNFFCSDDKVAQILREENPYEYVKTGITQFDEICRGLVKGGLTFLMAPPGTGKTEIFRKFELGLLKNSDCKVGLLHMEEVKSTTYRAMATYELGVNVRTKEDAVYRGISEDTVIAAAQKAAQGDRTIVFEMRSEDDPMEVVQYCRLAAGVYGADYIFIDHVQRLAYLGGIDGATNTLTKIASNLAQLAKELNIGIIMISHVNEDGHTKYAKSLEEEAIVLIKIERDKESTDPDIANTTKFNVVKNRPFSKLGFAGAVKYNSDTTIIEEVIL
;
A
#
# COMPACT_ATOMS: atom_id res chain seq x y z
N MET A 1 -17.20 35.12 -0.07
CA MET A 1 -16.59 35.75 -1.23
C MET A 1 -17.16 35.13 -2.49
N THR A 2 -17.69 35.93 -3.37
CA THR A 2 -18.25 35.47 -4.65
C THR A 2 -17.15 35.26 -5.69
N THR A 3 -17.47 34.58 -6.79
CA THR A 3 -16.53 34.42 -7.94
C THR A 3 -16.05 35.78 -8.46
N SER A 4 -16.89 36.84 -8.34
CA SER A 4 -16.55 38.23 -8.66
C SER A 4 -15.43 38.79 -7.79
N ASP A 5 -15.44 38.54 -6.47
CA ASP A 5 -14.40 39.03 -5.54
C ASP A 5 -13.02 38.42 -5.86
N TYR A 6 -12.98 37.18 -6.38
CA TYR A 6 -11.75 36.50 -6.76
C TYR A 6 -11.16 37.05 -8.08
N ILE A 7 -12.01 37.37 -9.04
CA ILE A 7 -11.58 37.99 -10.31
C ILE A 7 -11.04 39.40 -10.02
N ASP A 8 -11.70 40.17 -9.16
CA ASP A 8 -11.24 41.50 -8.74
C ASP A 8 -9.85 41.47 -8.07
N SER A 9 -9.59 40.48 -7.22
CA SER A 9 -8.27 40.37 -6.55
C SER A 9 -7.12 40.04 -7.52
N LYS A 10 -7.40 39.42 -8.68
CA LYS A 10 -6.42 39.12 -9.72
C LYS A 10 -6.07 40.34 -10.58
N THR A 11 -7.03 41.12 -10.92
CA THR A 11 -6.92 42.21 -11.91
C THR A 11 -6.67 43.57 -11.28
N LYS A 12 -6.98 43.74 -9.98
CA LYS A 12 -6.84 45.03 -9.27
C LYS A 12 -5.37 45.40 -9.12
N GLU A 13 -5.01 46.58 -9.62
CA GLU A 13 -3.69 47.14 -9.35
C GLU A 13 -3.64 47.61 -7.88
N PRO A 14 -2.53 47.41 -7.18
CA PRO A 14 -2.38 47.86 -5.81
C PRO A 14 -2.25 49.38 -5.70
N SER A 15 -2.96 49.96 -4.76
CA SER A 15 -2.84 51.40 -4.44
C SER A 15 -1.71 51.68 -3.47
N GLY A 16 -1.15 50.64 -2.83
CA GLY A 16 -0.01 50.71 -1.92
C GLY A 16 0.57 49.34 -1.62
N TYR A 17 1.72 49.37 -0.96
CA TYR A 17 2.51 48.21 -0.58
C TYR A 17 2.92 48.30 0.90
N SER A 18 2.96 47.16 1.62
CA SER A 18 3.46 47.10 2.98
C SER A 18 4.33 45.86 3.20
N PHE A 19 5.40 46.04 3.96
CA PHE A 19 6.20 44.94 4.49
C PHE A 19 5.87 44.65 5.96
N GLU A 20 5.03 45.47 6.58
CA GLU A 20 4.62 45.32 7.98
C GLU A 20 3.46 44.34 8.15
N GLY A 21 3.38 43.74 9.34
CA GLY A 21 2.28 42.88 9.72
C GLY A 21 2.17 41.57 8.93
N ILE A 22 3.24 41.15 8.26
CA ILE A 22 3.24 39.93 7.43
C ILE A 22 3.52 38.70 8.30
N ARG A 23 2.46 38.12 8.87
CA ARG A 23 2.51 36.81 9.55
C ARG A 23 3.67 36.63 10.55
N GLY A 24 4.00 37.67 11.32
CA GLY A 24 5.09 37.66 12.32
C GLY A 24 6.49 37.86 11.76
N LEU A 25 6.62 38.17 10.48
CA LEU A 25 7.91 38.55 9.88
C LEU A 25 8.28 39.97 10.22
N ASP A 26 9.59 40.19 10.48
CA ASP A 26 10.16 41.52 10.55
C ASP A 26 10.12 42.19 9.17
N PRO A 27 9.82 43.50 9.07
CA PRO A 27 9.67 44.18 7.78
C PRO A 27 10.90 44.06 6.87
N ASP A 28 12.11 44.16 7.41
CA ASP A 28 13.36 44.01 6.65
C ASP A 28 13.58 42.56 6.16
N VAL A 29 13.11 41.56 6.86
CA VAL A 29 13.13 40.15 6.40
C VAL A 29 12.10 39.95 5.28
N ALA A 30 10.91 40.51 5.40
CA ALA A 30 9.91 40.45 4.33
C ALA A 30 10.44 41.14 3.06
N GLU A 31 11.06 42.30 3.18
CA GLU A 31 11.71 43.03 2.07
C GLU A 31 12.86 42.22 1.44
N HIS A 32 13.74 41.64 2.27
CA HIS A 32 14.84 40.80 1.83
C HIS A 32 14.40 39.60 0.98
N TYR A 33 13.24 39.00 1.33
CA TYR A 33 12.65 37.89 0.58
C TYR A 33 11.75 38.37 -0.58
N GLY A 34 11.48 39.65 -0.72
CA GLY A 34 10.54 40.17 -1.71
C GLY A 34 9.11 39.67 -1.46
N ILE A 35 8.71 39.56 -0.18
CA ILE A 35 7.37 39.29 0.26
C ILE A 35 6.71 40.59 0.59
N VAL A 36 5.64 40.96 -0.12
CA VAL A 36 4.94 42.21 0.09
C VAL A 36 3.44 42.03 0.16
N THR A 37 2.77 42.79 1.02
CA THR A 37 1.31 42.87 1.06
C THR A 37 0.85 43.99 0.15
N HIS A 38 -0.06 43.70 -0.77
CA HIS A 38 -0.73 44.69 -1.60
C HIS A 38 -1.95 45.26 -0.87
N LEU A 39 -2.06 46.58 -0.90
CA LEU A 39 -3.13 47.37 -0.25
C LEU A 39 -4.10 47.90 -1.30
N ASP A 40 -5.38 47.94 -0.96
CA ASP A 40 -6.40 48.59 -1.76
C ASP A 40 -6.41 50.11 -1.54
N GLU A 41 -7.34 50.84 -2.17
CA GLU A 41 -7.48 52.29 -2.10
C GLU A 41 -7.81 52.82 -0.68
N HIS A 42 -8.25 51.95 0.22
CA HIS A 42 -8.54 52.24 1.63
C HIS A 42 -7.35 51.81 2.54
N GLY A 43 -6.21 51.39 1.99
CA GLY A 43 -5.06 50.90 2.75
C GLY A 43 -5.27 49.50 3.36
N LYS A 44 -6.31 48.75 2.92
CA LYS A 44 -6.59 47.41 3.44
C LYS A 44 -5.85 46.33 2.66
N PRO A 45 -5.19 45.36 3.34
CA PRO A 45 -4.53 44.25 2.69
C PRO A 45 -5.54 43.33 1.97
N TYR A 46 -5.22 42.92 0.73
CA TYR A 46 -6.08 42.04 -0.05
C TYR A 46 -5.34 40.87 -0.71
N ARG A 47 -4.01 40.96 -0.91
CA ARG A 47 -3.20 39.82 -1.38
C ARG A 47 -1.74 39.97 -0.97
N TYR A 48 -1.04 38.83 -0.91
CA TYR A 48 0.42 38.76 -0.85
C TYR A 48 1.02 38.61 -2.24
N ALA A 49 2.22 39.18 -2.44
CA ALA A 49 3.02 38.96 -3.63
C ALA A 49 4.40 38.44 -3.22
N PHE A 50 4.85 37.41 -3.89
CA PHE A 50 6.15 36.74 -3.70
C PHE A 50 6.97 36.90 -4.97
N LYS A 51 8.12 37.57 -4.87
CA LYS A 51 8.96 37.87 -6.01
C LYS A 51 9.94 36.72 -6.29
N TYR A 52 9.69 36.02 -7.38
CA TYR A 52 10.60 35.00 -7.92
C TYR A 52 11.53 35.60 -8.96
N PRO A 53 12.64 34.92 -9.36
CA PRO A 53 13.62 35.48 -10.32
C PRO A 53 12.98 35.92 -11.66
N HIS A 54 11.95 35.24 -12.14
CA HIS A 54 11.34 35.46 -13.46
C HIS A 54 9.85 35.74 -13.45
N THR A 55 9.21 35.71 -12.27
CA THR A 55 7.76 35.91 -12.12
C THR A 55 7.39 36.38 -10.74
N VAL A 56 6.13 36.72 -10.54
CA VAL A 56 5.56 37.00 -9.22
C VAL A 56 4.43 36.03 -8.97
N LYS A 57 4.48 35.34 -7.82
CA LYS A 57 3.38 34.53 -7.33
C LYS A 57 2.52 35.38 -6.42
N TYR A 58 1.22 35.30 -6.61
CA TYR A 58 0.24 35.97 -5.77
C TYR A 58 -0.55 34.97 -4.94
N ARG A 59 -0.96 35.39 -3.76
CA ARG A 59 -1.85 34.62 -2.87
C ARG A 59 -2.84 35.56 -2.22
N ASP A 60 -4.12 35.19 -2.25
CA ASP A 60 -5.18 35.94 -1.56
C ASP A 60 -4.85 36.08 -0.07
N TYR A 61 -5.12 37.25 0.50
CA TYR A 61 -4.78 37.56 1.89
C TYR A 61 -5.57 36.70 2.87
N ASN A 62 -6.84 36.43 2.59
CA ASN A 62 -7.77 35.72 3.47
C ASN A 62 -7.92 34.23 3.11
N ASP A 63 -7.58 33.83 1.88
CA ASP A 63 -7.78 32.47 1.37
C ASP A 63 -6.50 31.89 0.75
N LYS A 64 -5.81 31.06 1.54
CA LYS A 64 -4.55 30.43 1.12
C LYS A 64 -4.68 29.50 -0.09
N THR A 65 -5.88 29.04 -0.42
CA THR A 65 -6.13 28.14 -1.57
C THR A 65 -6.12 28.90 -2.90
N LYS A 66 -6.38 30.22 -2.86
CA LYS A 66 -6.40 31.10 -4.02
C LYS A 66 -5.00 31.64 -4.30
N GLN A 67 -4.29 30.98 -5.22
CA GLN A 67 -2.95 31.35 -5.65
C GLN A 67 -2.89 31.41 -7.17
N TRP A 68 -2.05 32.30 -7.72
CA TRP A 68 -1.81 32.41 -9.17
C TRP A 68 -0.45 33.04 -9.46
N ILE A 69 0.03 32.89 -10.69
CA ILE A 69 1.28 33.46 -11.15
C ILE A 69 0.96 34.59 -12.13
N LYS A 70 1.77 35.66 -12.12
CA LYS A 70 1.55 36.82 -12.99
C LYS A 70 1.62 36.44 -14.48
N ASP A 71 2.62 35.67 -14.86
CA ASP A 71 2.88 35.25 -16.23
C ASP A 71 2.66 33.74 -16.35
N THR A 72 1.53 33.33 -16.87
CA THR A 72 1.12 31.91 -16.94
C THR A 72 1.96 31.05 -17.92
N GLY A 73 2.80 31.69 -18.79
CA GLY A 73 3.71 31.00 -19.71
C GLY A 73 5.05 30.63 -19.11
N VAL A 74 5.40 31.17 -17.94
CA VAL A 74 6.67 30.88 -17.27
C VAL A 74 6.40 29.94 -16.12
N GLY A 75 6.77 28.67 -16.27
CA GLY A 75 6.66 27.70 -15.19
C GLY A 75 7.49 28.10 -13.97
N MET A 76 7.01 27.78 -12.78
CA MET A 76 7.76 28.00 -11.54
C MET A 76 8.88 26.96 -11.43
N SER A 77 10.04 27.27 -12.02
CA SER A 77 11.17 26.37 -12.15
C SER A 77 12.39 26.78 -11.30
N GLU A 78 12.22 27.77 -10.42
CA GLU A 78 13.28 28.31 -9.56
C GLU A 78 12.90 28.20 -8.08
N PHE A 79 13.90 28.13 -7.21
CA PHE A 79 13.70 28.35 -5.79
C PHE A 79 13.19 29.76 -5.51
N PHE A 80 12.35 29.89 -4.47
CA PHE A 80 12.01 31.17 -3.91
C PHE A 80 13.03 31.58 -2.85
N GLY A 81 13.42 32.85 -2.82
CA GLY A 81 14.31 33.43 -1.85
C GLY A 81 15.36 34.31 -2.49
N PRO A 82 16.30 34.84 -1.70
CA PRO A 82 17.37 35.73 -2.20
C PRO A 82 18.28 34.96 -3.16
N LYS A 83 18.82 35.66 -4.14
CA LYS A 83 19.77 35.08 -5.09
C LYS A 83 21.07 34.71 -4.35
N LEU A 84 21.42 33.44 -4.41
CA LEU A 84 22.64 32.90 -3.81
C LEU A 84 23.67 32.54 -4.89
N ASN A 85 24.92 32.81 -4.62
CA ASN A 85 26.02 32.29 -5.44
C ASN A 85 26.34 30.84 -5.00
N PRO A 86 26.69 29.95 -5.92
CA PRO A 86 27.13 28.59 -5.57
C PRO A 86 28.29 28.63 -4.57
N GLY A 87 28.24 27.85 -3.50
CA GLY A 87 29.27 27.79 -2.48
C GLY A 87 29.40 29.01 -1.55
N SER A 88 28.47 29.97 -1.61
CA SER A 88 28.45 31.14 -0.74
C SER A 88 28.25 30.82 0.75
N SER A 89 27.79 29.64 1.06
CA SER A 89 27.60 29.13 2.42
C SER A 89 27.92 27.63 2.50
N ASN A 90 28.30 27.16 3.68
CA ASN A 90 28.47 25.71 3.91
C ASN A 90 27.14 24.97 3.93
N ARG A 91 26.07 25.62 4.35
CA ARG A 91 24.75 25.04 4.55
C ARG A 91 23.65 25.86 3.88
N VAL A 92 22.66 25.19 3.30
CA VAL A 92 21.44 25.83 2.83
C VAL A 92 20.24 25.07 3.42
N TYR A 93 19.21 25.80 3.82
CA TYR A 93 17.95 25.24 4.24
C TYR A 93 16.94 25.30 3.11
N ILE A 94 16.14 24.23 2.97
CA ILE A 94 15.09 24.15 1.96
C ILE A 94 13.76 23.86 2.66
N VAL A 95 12.77 24.70 2.41
CA VAL A 95 11.41 24.60 2.94
C VAL A 95 10.39 24.51 1.81
N GLU A 96 9.10 24.31 2.14
CA GLU A 96 8.05 24.17 1.13
C GLU A 96 7.33 25.47 0.81
N GLY A 97 7.27 26.41 1.73
CA GLY A 97 6.50 27.64 1.62
C GLY A 97 7.34 28.92 1.66
N GLU A 98 6.88 29.94 0.95
CA GLU A 98 7.57 31.25 0.89
C GLU A 98 7.66 31.92 2.26
N PHE A 99 6.58 31.85 3.06
CA PHE A 99 6.58 32.36 4.43
C PHE A 99 7.51 31.57 5.34
N ASP A 100 7.62 30.25 5.12
CA ASP A 100 8.49 29.40 5.92
C ASP A 100 9.95 29.71 5.68
N ALA A 101 10.32 30.06 4.44
CA ALA A 101 11.69 30.46 4.11
C ALA A 101 12.09 31.72 4.88
N ALA A 102 11.28 32.76 4.84
CA ALA A 102 11.53 34.00 5.56
C ALA A 102 11.50 33.79 7.09
N SER A 103 10.56 32.97 7.58
CA SER A 103 10.40 32.66 9.00
C SER A 103 11.59 31.91 9.57
N LEU A 104 12.06 30.87 8.89
CA LEU A 104 13.22 30.13 9.33
C LEU A 104 14.50 30.99 9.29
N TYR A 105 14.68 31.80 8.25
CA TYR A 105 15.77 32.74 8.14
C TYR A 105 15.80 33.75 9.30
N GLN A 106 14.64 34.33 9.63
CA GLN A 106 14.49 35.25 10.78
C GLN A 106 14.85 34.54 12.09
N SER A 107 14.29 33.36 12.33
CA SER A 107 14.52 32.58 13.56
C SER A 107 15.99 32.22 13.75
N MET A 108 16.73 31.96 12.65
CA MET A 108 18.13 31.62 12.69
C MET A 108 19.05 32.85 12.81
N GLY A 109 18.52 34.04 13.10
CA GLY A 109 19.27 35.25 13.25
C GLY A 109 19.89 35.75 11.95
N ARG A 110 19.27 35.44 10.81
CA ARG A 110 19.65 35.90 9.46
C ARG A 110 21.03 35.42 9.01
N THR A 111 21.49 34.30 9.56
CA THR A 111 22.85 33.80 9.33
C THR A 111 22.95 32.81 8.17
N TRP A 112 21.95 31.94 8.02
CA TRP A 112 21.96 30.85 7.06
C TRP A 112 20.98 31.10 5.92
N PRO A 113 21.36 30.81 4.66
CA PRO A 113 20.43 30.93 3.55
C PRO A 113 19.32 29.91 3.65
N VAL A 114 18.10 30.36 3.44
CA VAL A 114 16.89 29.52 3.38
C VAL A 114 16.19 29.78 2.06
N LEU A 115 15.83 28.72 1.36
CA LEU A 115 15.12 28.78 0.08
C LEU A 115 13.84 27.95 0.18
N SER A 116 12.79 28.40 -0.50
CA SER A 116 11.59 27.61 -0.63
C SER A 116 11.52 26.90 -1.98
N LEU A 117 10.97 25.68 -1.98
CA LEU A 117 10.54 25.00 -3.19
C LEU A 117 9.40 25.79 -3.86
N PRO A 118 9.29 25.77 -5.19
CA PRO A 118 8.18 26.44 -5.89
C PRO A 118 6.83 25.78 -5.63
N SER A 119 6.84 24.51 -5.29
CA SER A 119 5.68 23.72 -4.84
C SER A 119 6.16 22.48 -4.10
N ALA A 120 5.30 21.86 -3.28
CA ALA A 120 5.57 20.56 -2.66
C ALA A 120 5.73 19.42 -3.68
N SER A 121 5.31 19.62 -4.94
CA SER A 121 5.39 18.62 -6.01
C SER A 121 6.50 18.94 -7.01
N ILE A 122 7.77 19.00 -6.55
CA ILE A 122 8.92 19.11 -7.46
C ILE A 122 9.10 17.80 -8.24
N GLY A 123 9.48 17.91 -9.53
CA GLY A 123 9.83 16.78 -10.39
C GLY A 123 11.35 16.57 -10.50
N ASP A 124 11.76 15.45 -11.10
CA ASP A 124 13.19 15.14 -11.33
C ASP A 124 13.87 16.19 -12.21
N ALA A 125 13.13 16.81 -13.14
CA ALA A 125 13.63 17.90 -13.97
C ALA A 125 14.07 19.12 -13.15
N PHE A 126 13.32 19.46 -12.07
CA PHE A 126 13.69 20.53 -11.16
C PHE A 126 15.01 20.21 -10.44
N VAL A 127 15.12 19.00 -9.88
CA VAL A 127 16.32 18.57 -9.16
C VAL A 127 17.53 18.54 -10.09
N LYS A 128 17.38 18.01 -11.31
CA LYS A 128 18.43 17.97 -12.33
C LYS A 128 18.90 19.38 -12.71
N LYS A 129 17.97 20.31 -12.89
CA LYS A 129 18.29 21.73 -13.20
C LYS A 129 19.12 22.38 -12.11
N HIS A 130 18.83 22.09 -10.85
CA HIS A 130 19.47 22.72 -9.70
C HIS A 130 20.58 21.88 -9.06
N TYR A 131 20.98 20.77 -9.68
CA TYR A 131 21.94 19.84 -9.12
C TYR A 131 23.29 20.50 -8.77
N GLU A 132 23.92 21.21 -9.70
CA GLU A 132 25.22 21.87 -9.49
C GLU A 132 25.15 22.93 -8.38
N PHE A 133 24.05 23.69 -8.36
CA PHE A 133 23.80 24.66 -7.30
C PHE A 133 23.70 23.99 -5.93
N LEU A 134 22.85 22.96 -5.80
CA LEU A 134 22.69 22.23 -4.55
C LEU A 134 23.98 21.53 -4.14
N ASN A 135 24.70 20.93 -5.08
CA ASN A 135 25.95 20.23 -4.81
C ASN A 135 27.11 21.17 -4.36
N SER A 136 26.99 22.47 -4.58
CA SER A 136 27.96 23.46 -4.12
C SER A 136 27.98 23.67 -2.60
N PHE A 137 26.92 23.27 -1.88
CA PHE A 137 26.85 23.33 -0.42
C PHE A 137 27.43 22.06 0.21
N LYS A 138 27.93 22.16 1.45
CA LYS A 138 28.36 20.98 2.23
C LYS A 138 27.19 20.25 2.85
N GLU A 139 26.13 20.98 3.24
CA GLU A 139 24.94 20.45 3.87
C GLU A 139 23.69 21.11 3.26
N ILE A 140 22.74 20.27 2.90
CA ILE A 140 21.41 20.65 2.45
C ILE A 140 20.44 20.17 3.51
N VAL A 141 19.76 21.08 4.18
CA VAL A 141 18.86 20.76 5.30
C VAL A 141 17.42 21.02 4.89
N TYR A 142 16.64 19.96 4.78
CA TYR A 142 15.22 20.05 4.49
C TYR A 142 14.43 20.34 5.77
N ALA A 143 13.61 21.39 5.72
CA ALA A 143 12.78 21.87 6.84
C ALA A 143 11.31 22.03 6.41
N GLY A 144 10.81 21.07 5.63
CA GLY A 144 9.42 21.00 5.20
C GLY A 144 8.58 20.04 6.05
N GLU A 145 7.28 20.01 5.76
CA GLU A 145 6.34 19.06 6.37
C GLU A 145 6.74 17.62 5.98
N LEU A 146 6.62 16.67 6.91
CA LEU A 146 6.88 15.25 6.63
C LEU A 146 5.59 14.47 6.30
N ASP A 147 4.64 15.15 5.66
CA ASP A 147 3.49 14.50 5.06
C ASP A 147 3.87 13.72 3.78
N LYS A 148 2.92 13.09 3.13
CA LYS A 148 3.17 12.27 1.91
C LYS A 148 3.81 13.07 0.76
N ALA A 149 3.52 14.36 0.62
CA ALA A 149 4.06 15.22 -0.44
C ALA A 149 5.47 15.69 -0.07
N GLY A 150 5.68 16.17 1.15
CA GLY A 150 6.97 16.61 1.66
C GLY A 150 8.00 15.50 1.72
N LYS A 151 7.62 14.28 2.18
CA LYS A 151 8.49 13.10 2.11
C LYS A 151 8.94 12.79 0.68
N LYS A 152 8.04 12.88 -0.31
CA LYS A 152 8.42 12.68 -1.72
C LYS A 152 9.39 13.75 -2.23
N ALA A 153 9.22 15.01 -1.81
CA ALA A 153 10.13 16.08 -2.17
C ALA A 153 11.52 15.84 -1.53
N ALA A 154 11.56 15.53 -0.24
CA ALA A 154 12.78 15.18 0.49
C ALA A 154 13.51 13.99 -0.15
N ASP A 155 12.79 12.91 -0.48
CA ASP A 155 13.36 11.71 -1.11
C ASP A 155 13.98 12.02 -2.49
N ARG A 156 13.36 12.90 -3.28
CA ARG A 156 13.93 13.33 -4.57
C ARG A 156 15.21 14.11 -4.40
N LEU A 157 15.26 15.04 -3.46
CA LEU A 157 16.47 15.79 -3.14
C LEU A 157 17.56 14.87 -2.58
N TYR A 158 17.19 13.96 -1.67
CA TYR A 158 18.11 12.96 -1.13
C TYR A 158 18.72 12.07 -2.21
N LYS A 159 17.92 11.53 -3.13
CA LYS A 159 18.41 10.66 -4.22
C LYS A 159 19.45 11.34 -5.09
N ALA A 160 19.37 12.66 -5.25
CA ALA A 160 20.35 13.43 -6.02
C ALA A 160 21.64 13.67 -5.24
N ILE A 161 21.56 13.94 -3.92
CA ILE A 161 22.72 14.36 -3.11
C ILE A 161 22.67 13.67 -1.72
N PRO A 162 22.78 12.34 -1.64
CA PRO A 162 22.52 11.59 -0.41
C PRO A 162 23.55 11.88 0.71
N SER A 163 24.80 12.12 0.36
CA SER A 163 25.88 12.34 1.34
C SER A 163 25.78 13.67 2.09
N LYS A 164 25.05 14.64 1.54
CA LYS A 164 24.95 16.02 2.04
C LYS A 164 23.53 16.37 2.53
N PHE A 165 22.59 15.44 2.49
CA PHE A 165 21.18 15.70 2.75
C PHE A 165 20.80 15.39 4.19
N PHE A 166 20.20 16.37 4.84
CA PHE A 166 19.74 16.33 6.23
C PHE A 166 18.32 16.88 6.31
N TYR A 167 17.66 16.69 7.44
CA TYR A 167 16.35 17.27 7.73
C TYR A 167 16.25 17.74 9.18
N ILE A 168 15.28 18.59 9.46
CA ILE A 168 14.91 18.96 10.83
C ILE A 168 13.48 18.47 11.13
N PRO A 169 13.25 17.76 12.25
CA PRO A 169 11.92 17.29 12.64
C PRO A 169 11.11 18.45 13.23
N LEU A 170 10.16 19.00 12.47
CA LEU A 170 9.20 20.00 12.95
C LEU A 170 8.02 19.34 13.63
N THR A 171 8.26 18.61 14.76
CA THR A 171 7.23 17.81 15.44
C THR A 171 6.24 18.64 16.25
N LYS A 172 6.63 19.84 16.68
CA LYS A 172 5.81 20.73 17.51
C LYS A 172 4.95 21.68 16.67
N TRP A 173 5.40 22.00 15.48
CA TRP A 173 4.75 22.95 14.58
C TRP A 173 4.54 22.29 13.23
N LYS A 174 3.51 22.73 12.55
CA LYS A 174 3.26 22.31 11.18
C LYS A 174 4.38 22.78 10.22
N ASP A 175 4.74 24.06 10.36
CA ASP A 175 5.72 24.74 9.53
C ASP A 175 6.49 25.81 10.33
N ALA A 176 7.51 26.38 9.73
CA ALA A 176 8.35 27.39 10.38
C ALA A 176 7.61 28.70 10.66
N ASN A 177 6.63 29.05 9.82
CA ASN A 177 5.83 30.26 10.04
C ASN A 177 4.88 30.11 11.23
N GLU A 178 4.32 28.95 11.45
CA GLU A 178 3.51 28.67 12.63
C GLU A 178 4.31 28.84 13.93
N ALA A 179 5.58 28.39 13.94
CA ALA A 179 6.45 28.55 15.09
C ALA A 179 6.66 30.04 15.46
N ILE A 180 6.88 30.90 14.46
CA ILE A 180 7.01 32.36 14.69
C ILE A 180 5.70 32.95 15.23
N GLN A 181 4.57 32.60 14.61
CA GLN A 181 3.27 33.13 15.03
C GLN A 181 2.90 32.72 16.45
N LYS A 182 3.42 31.58 16.93
CA LYS A 182 3.28 31.13 18.32
C LYS A 182 4.31 31.70 19.29
N GLY A 183 5.28 32.48 18.81
CA GLY A 183 6.36 33.04 19.63
C GLY A 183 7.46 32.05 19.98
N ASP A 184 7.54 30.91 19.31
CA ASP A 184 8.49 29.83 19.57
C ASP A 184 9.79 29.97 18.74
N GLN A 185 10.17 31.18 18.36
CA GLN A 185 11.27 31.48 17.45
C GLN A 185 12.62 30.90 17.94
N ASP A 186 12.93 31.01 19.22
CA ASP A 186 14.18 30.48 19.78
C ASP A 186 14.23 28.95 19.76
N GLU A 187 13.10 28.28 20.04
CA GLU A 187 13.02 26.82 20.01
C GLU A 187 13.16 26.29 18.57
N LEU A 188 12.54 26.97 17.58
CA LEU A 188 12.74 26.68 16.17
C LEU A 188 14.20 26.80 15.77
N LYS A 189 14.90 27.88 16.21
CA LYS A 189 16.32 28.05 15.98
C LYS A 189 17.15 26.88 16.50
N TRP A 190 16.94 26.47 17.75
CA TRP A 190 17.69 25.36 18.34
C TRP A 190 17.40 24.03 17.65
N THR A 191 16.17 23.79 17.19
CA THR A 191 15.78 22.64 16.39
C THR A 191 16.50 22.65 15.03
N ALA A 192 16.52 23.79 14.36
CA ALA A 192 17.15 23.94 13.05
C ALA A 192 18.68 23.78 13.08
N LEU A 193 19.33 24.15 14.18
CA LEU A 193 20.77 23.99 14.36
C LEU A 193 21.22 22.54 14.58
N LYS A 194 20.29 21.61 14.84
CA LYS A 194 20.56 20.18 15.06
C LYS A 194 19.91 19.30 13.98
N PRO A 195 20.29 19.47 12.70
CA PRO A 195 19.73 18.65 11.64
C PRO A 195 20.13 17.18 11.81
N GLN A 196 19.23 16.31 11.44
CA GLN A 196 19.43 14.86 11.43
C GLN A 196 19.70 14.38 10.00
N ARG A 197 20.45 13.29 9.84
CA ARG A 197 20.60 12.69 8.51
C ARG A 197 19.25 12.17 8.04
N TRP A 198 18.93 12.46 6.78
CA TRP A 198 17.76 11.87 6.15
C TRP A 198 17.99 10.37 5.96
N THR A 199 17.04 9.59 6.40
CA THR A 199 17.02 8.14 6.18
C THR A 199 15.69 7.82 5.49
N PRO A 200 15.69 7.33 4.23
CA PRO A 200 14.47 6.88 3.57
C PRO A 200 13.74 5.81 4.39
N ASP A 201 12.43 5.73 4.24
CA ASP A 201 11.58 4.81 5.04
C ASP A 201 12.01 3.33 4.92
N ASN A 202 12.70 2.97 3.83
CA ASN A 202 13.25 1.63 3.61
C ASN A 202 14.64 1.38 4.20
N PHE A 203 15.24 2.37 4.91
CA PHE A 203 16.52 2.24 5.60
C PHE A 203 16.34 2.43 7.12
N PHE A 204 16.74 1.46 7.89
CA PHE A 204 16.65 1.47 9.36
C PHE A 204 18.07 1.39 9.93
N CYS A 205 18.54 2.45 10.55
CA CYS A 205 19.92 2.57 11.02
C CYS A 205 20.05 2.93 12.51
N SER A 206 18.99 2.87 13.32
CA SER A 206 19.11 3.27 14.72
C SER A 206 18.47 2.29 15.69
N ASP A 207 19.14 2.04 16.81
CA ASP A 207 18.67 1.19 17.91
C ASP A 207 17.35 1.70 18.51
N ASP A 208 17.11 3.01 18.46
CA ASP A 208 15.86 3.62 18.98
C ASP A 208 14.62 3.18 18.20
N LYS A 209 14.75 2.93 16.90
CA LYS A 209 13.65 2.45 16.05
C LYS A 209 13.39 0.96 16.21
N VAL A 210 14.37 0.17 16.62
CA VAL A 210 14.22 -1.29 16.77
C VAL A 210 13.14 -1.61 17.82
N ALA A 211 13.15 -0.91 18.94
CA ALA A 211 12.14 -1.12 19.99
C ALA A 211 10.72 -0.77 19.51
N GLN A 212 10.59 0.29 18.71
CA GLN A 212 9.31 0.70 18.13
C GLN A 212 8.83 -0.34 17.12
N ILE A 213 9.67 -0.74 16.17
CA ILE A 213 9.35 -1.75 15.14
C ILE A 213 8.90 -3.06 15.79
N LEU A 214 9.65 -3.57 16.79
CA LEU A 214 9.30 -4.83 17.44
C LEU A 214 8.00 -4.76 18.27
N ARG A 215 7.57 -3.58 18.67
CA ARG A 215 6.29 -3.40 19.39
C ARG A 215 5.10 -3.20 18.44
N GLU A 216 5.30 -2.54 17.31
CA GLU A 216 4.25 -2.13 16.36
C GLU A 216 4.03 -3.16 15.25
N GLU A 217 5.07 -3.92 14.86
CA GLU A 217 4.99 -4.86 13.75
C GLU A 217 4.88 -6.31 14.26
N ASN A 218 3.74 -6.95 13.94
CA ASN A 218 3.66 -8.41 13.95
C ASN A 218 4.10 -8.91 12.56
N PRO A 219 5.27 -9.55 12.44
CA PRO A 219 5.84 -9.92 11.13
C PRO A 219 4.96 -10.91 10.35
N TYR A 220 4.08 -11.65 11.05
CA TYR A 220 3.20 -12.63 10.42
C TYR A 220 1.83 -12.66 11.11
N GLU A 221 0.83 -12.12 10.44
CA GLU A 221 -0.56 -12.34 10.77
C GLU A 221 -1.06 -13.65 10.14
N TYR A 222 -1.86 -14.41 10.87
CA TYR A 222 -2.39 -15.68 10.38
C TYR A 222 -3.75 -15.99 10.99
N VAL A 223 -4.54 -16.79 10.29
CA VAL A 223 -5.84 -17.30 10.77
C VAL A 223 -5.84 -18.82 10.70
N LYS A 224 -6.32 -19.46 11.76
CA LYS A 224 -6.42 -20.92 11.85
C LYS A 224 -7.41 -21.48 10.84
N THR A 225 -7.02 -22.57 10.19
CA THR A 225 -7.85 -23.27 9.21
C THR A 225 -8.91 -24.16 9.84
N GLY A 226 -8.72 -24.53 11.10
CA GLY A 226 -9.56 -25.53 11.78
C GLY A 226 -9.17 -26.98 11.48
N ILE A 227 -8.02 -27.21 10.83
CA ILE A 227 -7.35 -28.51 10.74
C ILE A 227 -6.22 -28.48 11.76
N THR A 228 -6.39 -29.18 12.87
CA THR A 228 -5.55 -29.06 14.07
C THR A 228 -4.06 -29.27 13.79
N GLN A 229 -3.72 -30.38 13.12
CA GLN A 229 -2.31 -30.70 12.83
C GLN A 229 -1.69 -29.72 11.82
N PHE A 230 -2.48 -29.20 10.86
CA PHE A 230 -2.01 -28.16 9.96
C PHE A 230 -1.70 -26.86 10.71
N ASP A 231 -2.61 -26.47 11.59
CA ASP A 231 -2.46 -25.26 12.39
C ASP A 231 -1.30 -25.37 13.43
N GLU A 232 -0.90 -26.57 13.86
CA GLU A 232 0.28 -26.78 14.67
C GLU A 232 1.60 -26.57 13.91
N ILE A 233 1.64 -26.90 12.64
CA ILE A 233 2.82 -26.74 11.77
C ILE A 233 2.90 -25.34 11.17
N CYS A 234 1.79 -24.85 10.58
CA CYS A 234 1.70 -23.60 9.83
C CYS A 234 1.14 -22.43 10.66
N ARG A 235 0.65 -22.67 11.89
CA ARG A 235 -0.14 -21.75 12.71
C ARG A 235 -1.46 -21.31 12.07
N GLY A 236 -1.72 -21.70 10.84
CA GLY A 236 -2.85 -21.33 10.00
C GLY A 236 -2.38 -20.81 8.63
N LEU A 237 -3.25 -20.08 7.93
CA LEU A 237 -2.92 -19.38 6.69
C LEU A 237 -2.36 -17.99 7.00
N VAL A 238 -1.23 -17.66 6.39
CA VAL A 238 -0.45 -16.45 6.69
C VAL A 238 -0.80 -15.33 5.73
N LYS A 239 -0.92 -14.09 6.23
CA LYS A 239 -0.99 -12.88 5.40
C LYS A 239 0.41 -12.43 4.93
N GLY A 240 0.43 -11.49 4.00
CA GLY A 240 1.66 -10.89 3.48
C GLY A 240 2.44 -11.79 2.51
N GLY A 241 1.83 -12.83 1.96
CA GLY A 241 2.50 -13.71 0.99
C GLY A 241 1.61 -14.76 0.34
N LEU A 242 2.26 -15.60 -0.49
CA LEU A 242 1.61 -16.67 -1.21
C LEU A 242 1.71 -18.00 -0.43
N THR A 243 0.58 -18.68 -0.26
CA THR A 243 0.52 -20.10 0.13
C THR A 243 0.14 -20.92 -1.10
N PHE A 244 0.96 -21.89 -1.46
CA PHE A 244 0.77 -22.66 -2.66
C PHE A 244 0.56 -24.14 -2.34
N LEU A 245 -0.53 -24.72 -2.89
CA LEU A 245 -0.88 -26.13 -2.73
C LEU A 245 -0.59 -26.89 -4.04
N MET A 246 0.23 -27.89 -3.95
CA MET A 246 0.56 -28.80 -5.05
C MET A 246 -0.20 -30.11 -4.88
N ALA A 247 -0.98 -30.48 -5.87
CA ALA A 247 -1.78 -31.69 -5.77
C ALA A 247 -1.98 -32.38 -7.13
N PRO A 248 -1.86 -33.70 -7.21
CA PRO A 248 -2.24 -34.46 -8.40
C PRO A 248 -3.73 -34.29 -8.75
N PRO A 249 -4.13 -34.57 -10.00
CA PRO A 249 -5.55 -34.57 -10.37
C PRO A 249 -6.36 -35.56 -9.53
N GLY A 250 -7.59 -35.14 -9.11
CA GLY A 250 -8.53 -35.99 -8.37
C GLY A 250 -8.17 -36.27 -6.91
N THR A 251 -7.27 -35.48 -6.29
CA THR A 251 -6.93 -35.59 -4.86
C THR A 251 -7.86 -34.81 -3.92
N GLY A 252 -8.95 -34.22 -4.44
CA GLY A 252 -9.90 -33.45 -3.63
C GLY A 252 -9.49 -32.00 -3.35
N LYS A 253 -8.70 -31.40 -4.25
CA LYS A 253 -8.17 -30.04 -4.11
C LYS A 253 -9.21 -28.98 -3.75
N THR A 254 -10.29 -28.92 -4.51
CA THR A 254 -11.36 -27.93 -4.32
C THR A 254 -12.04 -28.11 -2.96
N GLU A 255 -12.19 -29.36 -2.47
CA GLU A 255 -12.72 -29.60 -1.13
C GLU A 255 -11.77 -29.16 -0.02
N ILE A 256 -10.46 -29.27 -0.24
CA ILE A 256 -9.45 -28.76 0.70
C ILE A 256 -9.53 -27.23 0.77
N PHE A 257 -9.66 -26.56 -0.38
CA PHE A 257 -9.88 -25.11 -0.41
C PHE A 257 -11.15 -24.75 0.36
N ARG A 258 -12.25 -25.43 0.08
CA ARG A 258 -13.52 -25.22 0.80
C ARG A 258 -13.37 -25.35 2.30
N LYS A 259 -12.61 -26.34 2.77
CA LYS A 259 -12.34 -26.53 4.20
C LYS A 259 -11.55 -25.35 4.78
N PHE A 260 -10.55 -24.86 4.06
CA PHE A 260 -9.77 -23.69 4.47
C PHE A 260 -10.63 -22.40 4.46
N GLU A 261 -11.40 -22.16 3.39
CA GLU A 261 -12.31 -21.02 3.25
C GLU A 261 -13.28 -20.92 4.43
N LEU A 262 -14.00 -22.03 4.68
CA LEU A 262 -14.95 -22.11 5.79
C LEU A 262 -14.28 -22.06 7.15
N GLY A 263 -13.08 -22.63 7.27
CA GLY A 263 -12.27 -22.53 8.49
C GLY A 263 -11.89 -21.10 8.83
N LEU A 264 -11.45 -20.32 7.85
CA LEU A 264 -11.15 -18.89 8.04
C LEU A 264 -12.38 -18.09 8.45
N LEU A 265 -13.50 -18.28 7.76
CA LEU A 265 -14.76 -17.61 8.06
C LEU A 265 -15.28 -17.94 9.47
N LYS A 266 -15.06 -19.18 9.93
CA LYS A 266 -15.50 -19.64 11.26
C LYS A 266 -14.59 -19.17 12.39
N ASN A 267 -13.28 -19.11 12.15
CA ASN A 267 -12.28 -18.88 13.20
C ASN A 267 -11.83 -17.42 13.33
N SER A 268 -12.34 -16.51 12.49
CA SER A 268 -12.00 -15.08 12.55
C SER A 268 -13.10 -14.25 11.91
N ASP A 269 -12.95 -12.93 11.97
CA ASP A 269 -13.82 -11.96 11.28
C ASP A 269 -13.30 -11.54 9.90
N CYS A 270 -12.31 -12.26 9.34
CA CYS A 270 -11.73 -11.96 8.04
C CYS A 270 -12.74 -12.06 6.90
N LYS A 271 -12.49 -11.32 5.82
CA LYS A 271 -13.19 -11.44 4.55
C LYS A 271 -12.39 -12.29 3.56
N VAL A 272 -13.07 -13.14 2.83
CA VAL A 272 -12.47 -14.12 1.93
C VAL A 272 -12.93 -13.88 0.49
N GLY A 273 -11.97 -13.64 -0.41
CA GLY A 273 -12.19 -13.55 -1.85
C GLY A 273 -12.02 -14.92 -2.51
N LEU A 274 -12.98 -15.34 -3.33
CA LEU A 274 -12.99 -16.64 -3.99
C LEU A 274 -12.96 -16.46 -5.51
N LEU A 275 -11.91 -16.97 -6.16
CA LEU A 275 -11.80 -17.10 -7.61
C LEU A 275 -11.73 -18.58 -7.97
N HIS A 276 -12.90 -19.19 -8.14
CA HIS A 276 -13.04 -20.58 -8.55
C HIS A 276 -13.24 -20.65 -10.07
N MET A 277 -12.17 -20.91 -10.81
CA MET A 277 -12.17 -20.86 -12.28
C MET A 277 -12.82 -22.08 -12.96
N GLU A 278 -13.05 -23.14 -12.21
CA GLU A 278 -13.68 -24.39 -12.69
C GLU A 278 -15.13 -24.54 -12.23
N GLU A 279 -15.57 -23.76 -11.27
CA GLU A 279 -16.91 -23.82 -10.71
C GLU A 279 -17.73 -22.57 -11.03
N VAL A 280 -19.03 -22.74 -11.27
CA VAL A 280 -19.95 -21.60 -11.29
C VAL A 280 -20.36 -21.23 -9.86
N LYS A 281 -20.73 -19.98 -9.63
CA LYS A 281 -21.09 -19.44 -8.31
C LYS A 281 -22.11 -20.29 -7.54
N SER A 282 -23.08 -20.84 -8.25
CA SER A 282 -24.12 -21.73 -7.62
C SER A 282 -23.51 -22.98 -7.03
N THR A 283 -22.50 -23.58 -7.68
CA THR A 283 -21.78 -24.77 -7.17
C THR A 283 -21.02 -24.41 -5.88
N THR A 284 -20.33 -23.26 -5.87
CA THR A 284 -19.64 -22.76 -4.68
C THR A 284 -20.59 -22.60 -3.49
N TYR A 285 -21.72 -21.91 -3.66
CA TYR A 285 -22.66 -21.67 -2.56
C TYR A 285 -23.38 -22.95 -2.12
N ARG A 286 -23.73 -23.89 -3.05
CA ARG A 286 -24.29 -25.19 -2.68
C ARG A 286 -23.29 -26.04 -1.92
N ALA A 287 -22.03 -26.00 -2.26
CA ALA A 287 -20.99 -26.67 -1.51
C ALA A 287 -20.86 -26.08 -0.07
N MET A 288 -20.91 -24.78 0.09
CA MET A 288 -20.94 -24.13 1.42
C MET A 288 -22.18 -24.58 2.23
N ALA A 289 -23.35 -24.63 1.59
CA ALA A 289 -24.57 -25.14 2.24
C ALA A 289 -24.43 -26.61 2.65
N THR A 290 -23.77 -27.44 1.85
CA THR A 290 -23.47 -28.83 2.16
C THR A 290 -22.67 -28.96 3.47
N TYR A 291 -21.65 -28.16 3.65
CA TYR A 291 -20.87 -28.14 4.89
C TYR A 291 -21.66 -27.63 6.09
N GLU A 292 -22.51 -26.62 5.90
CA GLU A 292 -23.34 -26.08 6.97
C GLU A 292 -24.44 -27.04 7.43
N LEU A 293 -25.05 -27.79 6.48
CA LEU A 293 -26.10 -28.74 6.77
C LEU A 293 -25.57 -30.13 7.19
N GLY A 294 -24.30 -30.42 6.87
CA GLY A 294 -23.73 -31.76 7.12
C GLY A 294 -24.24 -32.85 6.20
N VAL A 295 -24.96 -32.50 5.12
CA VAL A 295 -25.55 -33.43 4.15
C VAL A 295 -25.37 -32.91 2.72
N ASN A 296 -25.27 -33.84 1.76
CA ASN A 296 -25.08 -33.45 0.35
C ASN A 296 -26.34 -32.75 -0.20
N VAL A 297 -26.18 -31.47 -0.58
CA VAL A 297 -27.16 -30.63 -1.29
C VAL A 297 -26.54 -29.93 -2.50
N ARG A 298 -25.50 -30.55 -3.08
CA ARG A 298 -24.71 -29.95 -4.17
C ARG A 298 -25.51 -29.73 -5.44
N THR A 299 -26.53 -30.59 -5.68
CA THR A 299 -27.51 -30.39 -6.76
C THR A 299 -28.89 -30.16 -6.18
N LYS A 300 -29.84 -29.73 -7.03
CA LYS A 300 -31.23 -29.62 -6.63
C LYS A 300 -31.82 -30.99 -6.37
N GLU A 301 -31.43 -31.99 -7.17
CA GLU A 301 -31.84 -33.39 -7.05
C GLU A 301 -31.37 -33.98 -5.73
N ASP A 302 -30.12 -33.71 -5.31
CA ASP A 302 -29.59 -34.14 -4.01
C ASP A 302 -30.42 -33.59 -2.85
N ALA A 303 -30.72 -32.28 -2.89
CA ALA A 303 -31.54 -31.63 -1.86
C ALA A 303 -32.96 -32.26 -1.77
N VAL A 304 -33.60 -32.47 -2.92
CA VAL A 304 -34.91 -33.10 -2.98
C VAL A 304 -34.85 -34.53 -2.44
N TYR A 305 -33.84 -35.31 -2.84
CA TYR A 305 -33.65 -36.69 -2.34
C TYR A 305 -33.51 -36.75 -0.81
N ARG A 306 -32.89 -35.72 -0.21
CA ARG A 306 -32.71 -35.59 1.24
C ARG A 306 -33.89 -34.92 1.94
N GLY A 307 -34.96 -34.55 1.20
CA GLY A 307 -36.13 -33.85 1.76
C GLY A 307 -35.85 -32.43 2.24
N ILE A 308 -34.79 -31.78 1.70
CA ILE A 308 -34.38 -30.43 2.07
C ILE A 308 -34.92 -29.43 1.04
N SER A 309 -35.64 -28.42 1.52
CA SER A 309 -36.18 -27.35 0.66
C SER A 309 -35.09 -26.45 0.12
N GLU A 310 -35.33 -25.85 -1.04
CA GLU A 310 -34.39 -24.88 -1.62
C GLU A 310 -34.18 -23.65 -0.69
N ASP A 311 -35.22 -23.20 0.01
CA ASP A 311 -35.09 -22.10 0.99
C ASP A 311 -34.18 -22.50 2.15
N THR A 312 -34.18 -23.75 2.59
CA THR A 312 -33.24 -24.26 3.61
C THR A 312 -31.81 -24.24 3.07
N VAL A 313 -31.60 -24.66 1.81
CA VAL A 313 -30.28 -24.62 1.17
C VAL A 313 -29.78 -23.18 1.05
N ILE A 314 -30.64 -22.24 0.64
CA ILE A 314 -30.30 -20.83 0.53
C ILE A 314 -29.92 -20.27 1.91
N ALA A 315 -30.69 -20.50 2.94
CA ALA A 315 -30.41 -20.05 4.31
C ALA A 315 -29.07 -20.61 4.84
N ALA A 316 -28.79 -21.90 4.56
CA ALA A 316 -27.53 -22.52 4.94
C ALA A 316 -26.34 -21.94 4.19
N ALA A 317 -26.48 -21.70 2.88
CA ALA A 317 -25.43 -21.03 2.09
C ALA A 317 -25.14 -19.62 2.60
N GLN A 318 -26.17 -18.82 2.90
CA GLN A 318 -26.04 -17.46 3.45
C GLN A 318 -25.36 -17.50 4.82
N LYS A 319 -25.69 -18.46 5.67
CA LYS A 319 -25.06 -18.64 6.98
C LYS A 319 -23.60 -19.03 6.85
N ALA A 320 -23.26 -19.97 5.97
CA ALA A 320 -21.87 -20.41 5.74
C ALA A 320 -21.01 -19.29 5.13
N ALA A 321 -21.57 -18.50 4.20
CA ALA A 321 -20.92 -17.36 3.58
C ALA A 321 -20.73 -16.16 4.53
N GLN A 322 -21.42 -16.14 5.66
CA GLN A 322 -21.37 -15.09 6.69
C GLN A 322 -21.61 -13.67 6.12
N GLY A 323 -22.65 -13.53 5.31
CA GLY A 323 -23.07 -12.26 4.74
C GLY A 323 -22.08 -11.71 3.72
N ASP A 324 -21.58 -10.49 3.97
CA ASP A 324 -20.64 -9.77 3.08
C ASP A 324 -19.16 -10.19 3.24
N ARG A 325 -18.90 -11.24 4.05
CA ARG A 325 -17.53 -11.72 4.30
C ARG A 325 -17.01 -12.66 3.21
N THR A 326 -17.86 -13.16 2.35
CA THR A 326 -17.48 -13.97 1.18
C THR A 326 -17.69 -13.18 -0.11
N ILE A 327 -16.62 -12.97 -0.84
CA ILE A 327 -16.57 -12.20 -2.09
C ILE A 327 -16.26 -13.18 -3.21
N VAL A 328 -17.25 -13.55 -4.03
CA VAL A 328 -17.05 -14.45 -5.19
C VAL A 328 -16.88 -13.61 -6.44
N PHE A 329 -15.78 -13.80 -7.15
CA PHE A 329 -15.53 -13.15 -8.42
C PHE A 329 -15.11 -14.17 -9.49
N GLU A 330 -15.30 -13.82 -10.75
CA GLU A 330 -15.07 -14.70 -11.88
C GLU A 330 -14.22 -13.97 -12.93
N MET A 331 -13.34 -14.71 -13.58
CA MET A 331 -12.66 -14.26 -14.79
C MET A 331 -13.38 -14.83 -16.02
N ARG A 332 -13.50 -14.02 -17.04
CA ARG A 332 -14.06 -14.44 -18.33
C ARG A 332 -12.97 -15.09 -19.20
N SER A 333 -13.40 -15.90 -20.16
CA SER A 333 -12.46 -16.56 -21.09
C SER A 333 -11.68 -15.61 -21.99
N GLU A 334 -12.20 -14.41 -22.21
CA GLU A 334 -11.57 -13.35 -23.00
C GLU A 334 -10.67 -12.42 -22.19
N ASP A 335 -10.66 -12.51 -20.86
CA ASP A 335 -9.85 -11.67 -19.99
C ASP A 335 -8.36 -11.97 -20.16
N ASP A 336 -7.51 -10.94 -20.08
CA ASP A 336 -6.06 -11.13 -20.02
C ASP A 336 -5.72 -11.85 -18.71
N PRO A 337 -4.89 -12.92 -18.72
CA PRO A 337 -4.45 -13.61 -17.51
C PRO A 337 -3.88 -12.68 -16.43
N MET A 338 -3.27 -11.57 -16.82
CA MET A 338 -2.73 -10.57 -15.89
C MET A 338 -3.80 -9.79 -15.13
N GLU A 339 -5.04 -9.79 -15.60
CA GLU A 339 -6.15 -9.13 -14.90
C GLU A 339 -6.46 -9.77 -13.54
N VAL A 340 -6.06 -11.04 -13.32
CA VAL A 340 -6.17 -11.67 -12.00
C VAL A 340 -5.55 -10.82 -10.89
N VAL A 341 -4.44 -10.15 -11.17
CA VAL A 341 -3.78 -9.25 -10.21
C VAL A 341 -4.67 -8.04 -9.88
N GLN A 342 -5.35 -7.49 -10.89
CA GLN A 342 -6.28 -6.37 -10.71
C GLN A 342 -7.54 -6.80 -9.95
N TYR A 343 -8.08 -7.99 -10.26
CA TYR A 343 -9.21 -8.56 -9.52
C TYR A 343 -8.85 -8.79 -8.05
N CYS A 344 -7.67 -9.33 -7.76
CA CYS A 344 -7.17 -9.49 -6.38
C CYS A 344 -6.98 -8.13 -5.68
N ARG A 345 -6.45 -7.12 -6.39
CA ARG A 345 -6.31 -5.75 -5.86
C ARG A 345 -7.65 -5.12 -5.55
N LEU A 346 -8.65 -5.34 -6.41
CA LEU A 346 -10.02 -4.85 -6.21
C LEU A 346 -10.68 -5.55 -5.02
N ALA A 347 -10.59 -6.88 -4.95
CA ALA A 347 -11.14 -7.67 -3.85
C ALA A 347 -10.58 -7.24 -2.49
N ALA A 348 -9.26 -7.01 -2.40
CA ALA A 348 -8.62 -6.54 -1.16
C ALA A 348 -8.84 -5.05 -0.90
N GLY A 349 -8.61 -4.19 -1.89
CA GLY A 349 -8.58 -2.73 -1.68
C GLY A 349 -9.95 -2.08 -1.56
N VAL A 350 -10.98 -2.64 -2.24
CA VAL A 350 -12.35 -2.08 -2.25
C VAL A 350 -13.29 -2.88 -1.38
N TYR A 351 -13.25 -4.22 -1.49
CA TYR A 351 -14.16 -5.09 -0.74
C TYR A 351 -13.58 -5.56 0.59
N GLY A 352 -12.28 -5.34 0.83
CA GLY A 352 -11.62 -5.61 2.10
C GLY A 352 -11.29 -7.09 2.31
N ALA A 353 -11.06 -7.87 1.24
CA ALA A 353 -10.64 -9.26 1.38
C ALA A 353 -9.29 -9.37 2.08
N ASP A 354 -9.24 -10.12 3.17
CA ASP A 354 -8.03 -10.47 3.91
C ASP A 354 -7.29 -11.66 3.31
N TYR A 355 -8.06 -12.59 2.74
CA TYR A 355 -7.56 -13.79 2.07
C TYR A 355 -8.21 -13.95 0.71
N ILE A 356 -7.43 -14.41 -0.28
CA ILE A 356 -7.94 -14.69 -1.63
C ILE A 356 -7.53 -16.10 -2.03
N PHE A 357 -8.51 -16.90 -2.45
CA PHE A 357 -8.34 -18.25 -2.95
C PHE A 357 -8.45 -18.29 -4.47
N ILE A 358 -7.48 -18.92 -5.15
CA ILE A 358 -7.44 -19.05 -6.61
C ILE A 358 -7.37 -20.53 -6.97
N ASP A 359 -8.45 -21.09 -7.47
CA ASP A 359 -8.58 -22.49 -7.94
C ASP A 359 -8.91 -22.49 -9.45
N HIS A 360 -8.00 -22.92 -10.32
CA HIS A 360 -6.61 -23.27 -10.19
C HIS A 360 -5.78 -22.47 -11.21
N VAL A 361 -4.50 -22.28 -10.87
CA VAL A 361 -3.61 -21.34 -11.55
C VAL A 361 -3.29 -21.71 -13.00
N GLN A 362 -3.31 -22.99 -13.37
CA GLN A 362 -3.01 -23.42 -14.74
C GLN A 362 -4.01 -22.87 -15.78
N ARG A 363 -5.24 -22.58 -15.39
CA ARG A 363 -6.21 -21.98 -16.29
C ARG A 363 -5.75 -20.58 -16.75
N LEU A 364 -5.09 -19.83 -15.86
CA LEU A 364 -4.47 -18.55 -16.21
C LEU A 364 -3.35 -18.72 -17.26
N ALA A 365 -2.60 -19.84 -17.21
CA ALA A 365 -1.57 -20.12 -18.20
C ALA A 365 -2.16 -20.35 -19.60
N TYR A 366 -3.25 -21.09 -19.69
CA TYR A 366 -3.88 -21.39 -20.98
C TYR A 366 -4.52 -20.18 -21.63
N LEU A 367 -5.03 -19.22 -20.87
CA LEU A 367 -5.56 -17.96 -21.40
C LEU A 367 -4.47 -17.14 -22.12
N GLY A 368 -3.18 -17.25 -21.68
CA GLY A 368 -2.03 -16.57 -22.30
C GLY A 368 -1.40 -17.27 -23.51
N GLY A 369 -1.96 -18.40 -23.96
CA GLY A 369 -1.40 -19.23 -25.05
C GLY A 369 -0.29 -20.17 -24.58
N ILE A 370 -0.14 -21.33 -25.24
CA ILE A 370 0.74 -22.42 -24.77
C ILE A 370 2.24 -22.01 -24.77
N ASP A 371 2.68 -21.24 -25.77
CA ASP A 371 4.08 -20.84 -25.92
C ASP A 371 4.56 -19.79 -24.89
N GLY A 372 3.63 -19.07 -24.27
CA GLY A 372 3.90 -18.03 -23.25
C GLY A 372 3.55 -18.43 -21.82
N ALA A 373 2.99 -19.61 -21.60
CA ALA A 373 2.39 -20.03 -20.32
C ALA A 373 3.33 -19.88 -19.10
N THR A 374 4.59 -20.32 -19.22
CA THR A 374 5.57 -20.23 -18.13
C THR A 374 5.91 -18.78 -17.77
N ASN A 375 6.14 -17.92 -18.78
CA ASN A 375 6.44 -16.51 -18.56
C ASN A 375 5.26 -15.75 -17.97
N THR A 376 4.04 -16.06 -18.42
CA THR A 376 2.80 -15.47 -17.89
C THR A 376 2.62 -15.84 -16.42
N LEU A 377 2.73 -17.12 -16.07
CA LEU A 377 2.63 -17.56 -14.67
C LEU A 377 3.73 -16.99 -13.78
N THR A 378 4.96 -16.86 -14.29
CA THR A 378 6.06 -16.21 -13.55
C THR A 378 5.73 -14.76 -13.20
N LYS A 379 5.21 -13.98 -14.17
CA LYS A 379 4.79 -12.59 -13.94
C LYS A 379 3.61 -12.50 -12.97
N ILE A 380 2.63 -13.36 -13.12
CA ILE A 380 1.47 -13.43 -12.21
C ILE A 380 1.94 -13.74 -10.78
N ALA A 381 2.80 -14.76 -10.61
CA ALA A 381 3.34 -15.15 -9.30
C ALA A 381 4.05 -13.98 -8.60
N SER A 382 4.96 -13.32 -9.30
CA SER A 382 5.72 -12.19 -8.75
C SER A 382 4.81 -11.01 -8.40
N ASN A 383 3.86 -10.65 -9.28
CA ASN A 383 2.91 -9.56 -9.03
C ASN A 383 1.95 -9.88 -7.87
N LEU A 384 1.46 -11.11 -7.77
CA LEU A 384 0.61 -11.53 -6.64
C LEU A 384 1.39 -11.57 -5.33
N ALA A 385 2.66 -12.02 -5.34
CA ALA A 385 3.51 -11.99 -4.16
C ALA A 385 3.79 -10.56 -3.68
N GLN A 386 4.04 -9.64 -4.63
CA GLN A 386 4.19 -8.22 -4.31
C GLN A 386 2.89 -7.63 -3.76
N LEU A 387 1.75 -7.92 -4.40
CA LEU A 387 0.43 -7.46 -3.96
C LEU A 387 0.09 -7.95 -2.55
N ALA A 388 0.39 -9.23 -2.25
CA ALA A 388 0.15 -9.80 -0.94
C ALA A 388 0.92 -9.07 0.16
N LYS A 389 2.17 -8.68 -0.08
CA LYS A 389 2.96 -7.86 0.83
C LYS A 389 2.44 -6.42 0.94
N GLU A 390 2.11 -5.80 -0.19
CA GLU A 390 1.67 -4.40 -0.28
C GLU A 390 0.39 -4.15 0.52
N LEU A 391 -0.55 -5.10 0.45
CA LEU A 391 -1.87 -5.00 1.07
C LEU A 391 -2.01 -5.83 2.35
N ASN A 392 -0.95 -6.53 2.76
CA ASN A 392 -0.93 -7.47 3.91
C ASN A 392 -2.08 -8.49 3.84
N ILE A 393 -2.26 -9.15 2.69
CA ILE A 393 -3.28 -10.19 2.47
C ILE A 393 -2.65 -11.56 2.26
N GLY A 394 -3.38 -12.63 2.58
CA GLY A 394 -3.00 -13.99 2.24
C GLY A 394 -3.56 -14.38 0.88
N ILE A 395 -2.71 -14.82 -0.06
CA ILE A 395 -3.16 -15.36 -1.35
C ILE A 395 -2.85 -16.87 -1.37
N ILE A 396 -3.89 -17.67 -1.48
CA ILE A 396 -3.81 -19.12 -1.49
C ILE A 396 -4.10 -19.62 -2.91
N MET A 397 -3.17 -20.37 -3.47
CA MET A 397 -3.28 -20.87 -4.83
C MET A 397 -3.10 -22.37 -4.88
N ILE A 398 -3.80 -23.03 -5.81
CA ILE A 398 -3.67 -24.45 -6.03
C ILE A 398 -3.25 -24.74 -7.47
N SER A 399 -2.44 -25.79 -7.65
CA SER A 399 -1.95 -26.23 -8.95
C SER A 399 -1.97 -27.73 -9.08
N HIS A 400 -2.17 -28.20 -10.31
CA HIS A 400 -1.91 -29.58 -10.68
C HIS A 400 -0.43 -29.85 -10.78
N VAL A 401 0.02 -30.98 -10.22
CA VAL A 401 1.35 -31.55 -10.46
C VAL A 401 1.22 -32.76 -11.39
N ASN A 402 2.28 -33.03 -12.16
CA ASN A 402 2.40 -34.26 -12.94
C ASN A 402 2.56 -35.47 -12.00
N GLU A 403 2.49 -36.68 -12.55
CA GLU A 403 2.73 -37.94 -11.82
C GLU A 403 4.09 -37.96 -11.13
N ASP A 404 5.09 -37.29 -11.70
CA ASP A 404 6.45 -37.13 -11.12
C ASP A 404 6.52 -36.08 -9.98
N GLY A 405 5.38 -35.47 -9.60
CA GLY A 405 5.31 -34.48 -8.53
C GLY A 405 5.85 -33.10 -8.89
N HIS A 406 6.16 -32.85 -10.17
CA HIS A 406 6.61 -31.55 -10.66
C HIS A 406 5.46 -30.75 -11.31
N THR A 407 5.43 -29.46 -11.02
CA THR A 407 4.48 -28.54 -11.65
C THR A 407 4.97 -28.17 -13.06
N LYS A 408 4.18 -28.51 -14.09
CA LYS A 408 4.58 -28.36 -15.50
C LYS A 408 4.92 -26.90 -15.90
N TYR A 409 4.40 -25.90 -15.17
CA TYR A 409 4.58 -24.47 -15.46
C TYR A 409 4.74 -23.60 -14.21
N ALA A 410 4.82 -24.15 -13.01
CA ALA A 410 4.64 -23.40 -11.77
C ALA A 410 5.89 -23.34 -10.87
N LYS A 411 7.10 -23.60 -11.39
CA LYS A 411 8.32 -23.49 -10.60
C LYS A 411 8.48 -22.11 -9.97
N SER A 412 8.13 -21.07 -10.71
CA SER A 412 8.13 -19.70 -10.22
C SER A 412 7.13 -19.46 -9.08
N LEU A 413 5.96 -20.12 -9.09
CA LEU A 413 5.00 -20.08 -7.99
C LEU A 413 5.56 -20.73 -6.72
N GLU A 414 6.28 -21.86 -6.87
CA GLU A 414 6.97 -22.52 -5.76
C GLU A 414 8.07 -21.64 -5.17
N GLU A 415 8.81 -20.92 -6.03
CA GLU A 415 9.89 -20.01 -5.62
C GLU A 415 9.34 -18.80 -4.86
N GLU A 416 8.25 -18.16 -5.33
CA GLU A 416 7.63 -17.00 -4.72
C GLU A 416 6.83 -17.33 -3.45
N ALA A 417 6.26 -18.54 -3.34
CA ALA A 417 5.48 -18.94 -2.19
C ALA A 417 6.29 -18.88 -0.89
N ILE A 418 5.67 -18.35 0.17
CA ILE A 418 6.24 -18.37 1.53
C ILE A 418 5.90 -19.66 2.28
N VAL A 419 4.75 -20.28 1.94
CA VAL A 419 4.34 -21.61 2.40
C VAL A 419 4.03 -22.47 1.19
N LEU A 420 4.57 -23.71 1.14
CA LEU A 420 4.35 -24.67 0.09
C LEU A 420 3.90 -25.98 0.70
N ILE A 421 2.77 -26.48 0.24
CA ILE A 421 2.08 -27.66 0.77
C ILE A 421 1.92 -28.67 -0.36
N LYS A 422 2.43 -29.89 -0.16
CA LYS A 422 2.21 -31.02 -1.04
C LYS A 422 1.04 -31.85 -0.51
N ILE A 423 0.11 -32.18 -1.40
CA ILE A 423 -1.08 -32.94 -1.07
C ILE A 423 -0.94 -34.32 -1.72
N GLU A 424 -1.12 -35.37 -0.94
CA GLU A 424 -0.97 -36.75 -1.36
C GLU A 424 -2.20 -37.57 -1.01
N ARG A 425 -2.65 -38.42 -1.94
CA ARG A 425 -3.74 -39.35 -1.76
C ARG A 425 -3.49 -40.61 -2.57
N ASP A 426 -3.56 -41.77 -1.93
CA ASP A 426 -3.49 -43.08 -2.58
C ASP A 426 -4.89 -43.51 -3.02
N LYS A 427 -5.22 -43.17 -4.27
CA LYS A 427 -6.55 -43.48 -4.86
C LYS A 427 -6.69 -44.95 -5.31
N GLU A 428 -5.55 -45.63 -5.48
CA GLU A 428 -5.50 -47.00 -5.98
C GLU A 428 -5.56 -48.04 -4.85
N SER A 429 -5.52 -47.59 -3.60
CA SER A 429 -5.68 -48.46 -2.45
C SER A 429 -6.99 -49.21 -2.48
N THR A 430 -6.93 -50.48 -2.21
CA THR A 430 -8.13 -51.34 -2.06
C THR A 430 -8.86 -51.07 -0.76
N ASP A 431 -8.22 -50.43 0.19
CA ASP A 431 -8.82 -49.94 1.44
C ASP A 431 -9.53 -48.60 1.20
N PRO A 432 -10.89 -48.57 1.35
CA PRO A 432 -11.64 -47.32 1.16
C PRO A 432 -11.22 -46.19 2.11
N ASP A 433 -10.72 -46.52 3.27
CA ASP A 433 -10.28 -45.53 4.26
C ASP A 433 -8.98 -44.84 3.78
N ILE A 434 -8.04 -45.59 3.27
CA ILE A 434 -6.82 -45.09 2.66
C ILE A 434 -7.16 -44.32 1.37
N ALA A 435 -7.97 -44.93 0.48
CA ALA A 435 -8.36 -44.32 -0.79
C ALA A 435 -9.07 -42.98 -0.65
N ASN A 436 -9.77 -42.74 0.46
CA ASN A 436 -10.48 -41.49 0.75
C ASN A 436 -9.69 -40.53 1.65
N THR A 437 -8.49 -40.88 2.11
CA THR A 437 -7.68 -40.06 2.98
C THR A 437 -6.66 -39.25 2.18
N THR A 438 -6.68 -37.94 2.38
CA THR A 438 -5.71 -36.99 1.77
C THR A 438 -4.80 -36.43 2.86
N LYS A 439 -3.49 -36.51 2.62
CA LYS A 439 -2.44 -36.08 3.55
C LYS A 439 -1.83 -34.76 3.11
N PHE A 440 -1.45 -33.94 4.08
CA PHE A 440 -0.74 -32.68 3.86
C PHE A 440 0.72 -32.82 4.29
N ASN A 441 1.64 -32.44 3.40
CA ASN A 441 3.06 -32.34 3.68
C ASN A 441 3.53 -30.90 3.41
N VAL A 442 4.00 -30.20 4.44
CA VAL A 442 4.58 -28.87 4.33
C VAL A 442 6.03 -29.00 3.92
N VAL A 443 6.36 -28.58 2.70
CA VAL A 443 7.70 -28.68 2.12
C VAL A 443 8.46 -27.35 2.14
N LYS A 444 7.76 -26.23 2.39
CA LYS A 444 8.34 -24.92 2.59
C LYS A 444 7.47 -24.14 3.59
N ASN A 445 8.10 -23.51 4.57
CA ASN A 445 7.42 -22.69 5.57
C ASN A 445 8.39 -21.63 6.08
N ARG A 446 8.53 -20.53 5.30
CA ARG A 446 9.45 -19.44 5.65
C ARG A 446 9.06 -18.75 6.97
N PRO A 447 7.76 -18.49 7.25
CA PRO A 447 7.36 -17.81 8.47
C PRO A 447 7.73 -18.53 9.77
N PHE A 448 7.58 -19.87 9.80
CA PHE A 448 7.67 -20.63 11.06
C PHE A 448 8.70 -21.75 11.04
N SER A 449 9.36 -22.00 9.90
CA SER A 449 10.44 -22.96 9.70
C SER A 449 10.12 -24.42 10.09
N LYS A 450 8.84 -24.77 10.30
CA LYS A 450 8.40 -26.15 10.56
C LYS A 450 7.98 -26.80 9.26
N LEU A 451 8.48 -28.01 9.02
CA LEU A 451 8.24 -28.81 7.81
C LEU A 451 7.73 -30.20 8.19
N GLY A 452 7.23 -30.92 7.19
CA GLY A 452 6.82 -32.32 7.32
C GLY A 452 5.32 -32.54 7.30
N PHE A 453 4.89 -33.68 7.84
CA PHE A 453 3.49 -34.07 7.88
C PHE A 453 2.66 -33.06 8.72
N ALA A 454 1.60 -32.54 8.10
CA ALA A 454 0.74 -31.49 8.67
C ALA A 454 -0.73 -31.93 8.75
N GLY A 455 -0.97 -33.21 8.91
CA GLY A 455 -2.32 -33.74 9.10
C GLY A 455 -2.93 -34.39 7.85
N ALA A 456 -4.13 -34.89 8.02
CA ALA A 456 -4.89 -35.55 7.00
C ALA A 456 -6.38 -35.23 7.10
N VAL A 457 -7.06 -35.32 5.96
CA VAL A 457 -8.51 -35.24 5.89
C VAL A 457 -9.09 -36.45 5.13
N LYS A 458 -10.24 -36.88 5.53
CA LYS A 458 -10.96 -37.99 4.89
C LYS A 458 -12.24 -37.48 4.20
N TYR A 459 -12.41 -37.87 2.96
CA TYR A 459 -13.62 -37.58 2.19
C TYR A 459 -14.72 -38.57 2.54
N ASN A 460 -15.90 -38.07 2.83
CA ASN A 460 -17.12 -38.83 3.04
C ASN A 460 -17.99 -38.75 1.78
N SER A 461 -18.17 -39.88 1.09
CA SER A 461 -18.94 -39.94 -0.16
C SER A 461 -20.44 -39.67 0.00
N ASP A 462 -21.01 -39.92 1.17
CA ASP A 462 -22.44 -39.73 1.43
C ASP A 462 -22.82 -38.27 1.68
N THR A 463 -21.93 -37.55 2.40
CA THR A 463 -22.14 -36.17 2.72
C THR A 463 -21.39 -35.23 1.75
N THR A 464 -20.45 -35.78 0.98
CA THR A 464 -19.52 -35.00 0.11
C THR A 464 -18.68 -33.96 0.83
N ILE A 465 -18.39 -34.19 2.11
CA ILE A 465 -17.62 -33.32 3.00
C ILE A 465 -16.27 -33.98 3.31
N ILE A 466 -15.24 -33.18 3.57
CA ILE A 466 -14.00 -33.66 4.15
C ILE A 466 -13.90 -33.30 5.64
N GLU A 467 -13.43 -34.26 6.43
CA GLU A 467 -13.24 -34.11 7.86
C GLU A 467 -11.80 -34.43 8.25
N GLU A 468 -11.28 -33.76 9.30
CA GLU A 468 -9.95 -34.03 9.83
C GLU A 468 -9.89 -35.47 10.38
N VAL A 469 -8.80 -36.18 10.09
CA VAL A 469 -8.45 -37.46 10.71
C VAL A 469 -7.12 -37.34 11.42
N ILE A 470 -7.07 -37.85 12.63
CA ILE A 470 -5.83 -37.96 13.41
C ILE A 470 -5.21 -39.31 13.06
N LEU A 471 -4.00 -39.24 12.40
CA LEU A 471 -3.23 -40.43 11.99
C LEU A 471 -2.10 -40.69 12.98
#